data_81b9824e51e52202d3e03572dcbb7374
#
_entry.id   81b9824e51e52202d3e03572dcbb7374
#
_cell.length_a   1.000
_cell.length_b   1.000
_cell.length_c   1.000
_cell.angle_alpha   90.00
_cell.angle_beta   90.00
_cell.angle_gamma   90.00
#
_symmetry.space_group_name_H-M   'P 1'
#
loop_
_entity.id
_entity.type
_entity.pdbx_description
1 polymer ?
#
loop_
_entity_poly.entity_id
_entity_poly.type
_entity_poly.pdbx_seq_one_letter_code
_entity_poly.pdbx_strand_id
1 'polypeptide(L)'
;MSNLLMRFPEGKSKALTLSYDDGVEQDKRLVSLMAEHGIKGTFNINSGLYAEEGTVYAPGTIHRRMSKKDVDALYIPAGMEVAAHGYTHPYLDELPLPQLSEEIIKDKESLERQFGIFVRGMAYPYGRYNDRVVDVIRNAGIVYSRTVITTEDFDIADDWLRLPATCHHDNPRLMELADEFVAGDYTNEQAKMFYLWGHAYEFEEHDNWNVIEDFISTVSEKEDIFYATNIEIYDYIHAFKELRFNTDMTVCQNPTSTDICFRYEGKDYKIGAGQTMAI
;
A
#
# COMPACT_ATOMS: atom_id res chain seq x y z
N MET A 1 -20.89 3.67 -22.87
CA MET A 1 -19.89 3.21 -21.89
C MET A 1 -20.68 2.82 -20.65
N SER A 2 -20.41 1.66 -20.07
CA SER A 2 -21.18 1.23 -18.90
C SER A 2 -20.92 2.19 -17.74
N ASN A 3 -21.98 2.75 -17.15
CA ASN A 3 -21.91 3.58 -15.94
C ASN A 3 -21.64 2.71 -14.68
N LEU A 4 -20.81 1.66 -14.82
CA LEU A 4 -20.41 0.80 -13.73
C LEU A 4 -19.18 1.39 -13.05
N LEU A 5 -19.34 1.82 -11.80
CA LEU A 5 -18.32 2.47 -11.01
C LEU A 5 -18.03 1.61 -9.77
N MET A 6 -16.78 1.23 -9.58
CA MET A 6 -16.36 0.57 -8.34
C MET A 6 -16.57 1.49 -7.14
N ARG A 7 -16.96 0.90 -6.03
CA ARG A 7 -16.93 1.56 -4.71
C ARG A 7 -16.19 0.67 -3.73
N PHE A 8 -15.40 1.27 -2.89
CA PHE A 8 -14.76 0.60 -1.75
C PHE A 8 -15.81 0.15 -0.71
N PRO A 9 -15.44 -0.63 0.29
CA PRO A 9 -16.36 -1.06 1.35
C PRO A 9 -17.22 0.09 1.88
N GLU A 10 -18.47 -0.20 2.21
CA GLU A 10 -19.49 0.77 2.67
C GLU A 10 -19.89 1.81 1.61
N GLY A 11 -19.58 1.58 0.33
CA GLY A 11 -19.91 2.48 -0.76
C GLY A 11 -18.97 3.68 -0.93
N LYS A 12 -17.81 3.65 -0.27
CA LYS A 12 -16.83 4.75 -0.29
C LYS A 12 -16.22 4.95 -1.68
N SER A 13 -16.02 6.20 -2.07
CA SER A 13 -15.44 6.55 -3.37
C SER A 13 -13.93 6.79 -3.33
N LYS A 14 -13.33 6.77 -2.14
CA LYS A 14 -11.93 7.10 -1.90
C LYS A 14 -11.24 5.98 -1.12
N ALA A 15 -9.95 5.75 -1.38
CA ALA A 15 -9.07 4.96 -0.52
C ALA A 15 -7.82 5.76 -0.20
N LEU A 16 -7.28 5.56 1.01
CA LEU A 16 -6.00 6.11 1.43
C LEU A 16 -5.09 4.98 1.89
N THR A 17 -3.86 4.99 1.42
CA THR A 17 -2.79 4.09 1.87
C THR A 17 -1.48 4.84 2.03
N LEU A 18 -0.70 4.44 3.03
CA LEU A 18 0.66 4.91 3.27
C LEU A 18 1.63 3.76 3.07
N SER A 19 2.81 4.02 2.51
CA SER A 19 3.84 2.99 2.27
C SER A 19 5.21 3.52 2.68
N TYR A 20 5.82 2.91 3.70
CA TYR A 20 7.10 3.33 4.25
C TYR A 20 8.13 2.22 4.19
N ASP A 21 9.41 2.59 4.00
CA ASP A 21 10.47 1.66 3.68
C ASP A 21 11.46 1.49 4.83
N ASP A 22 12.26 0.42 4.72
CA ASP A 22 13.50 0.16 5.44
C ASP A 22 13.40 -0.48 6.83
N GLY A 23 12.30 -0.41 7.53
CA GLY A 23 12.18 -1.01 8.86
C GLY A 23 13.09 -0.33 9.91
N VAL A 24 12.94 0.99 10.05
CA VAL A 24 13.77 1.84 10.90
C VAL A 24 13.11 2.14 12.26
N GLU A 25 13.90 2.56 13.25
CA GLU A 25 13.39 2.87 14.59
C GLU A 25 12.32 3.98 14.59
N GLN A 26 12.41 4.91 13.65
CA GLN A 26 11.47 6.01 13.47
C GLN A 26 10.05 5.52 13.10
N ASP A 27 9.93 4.32 12.51
CA ASP A 27 8.63 3.71 12.21
C ASP A 27 7.79 3.51 13.49
N LYS A 28 8.40 3.36 14.66
CA LYS A 28 7.69 3.23 15.94
C LYS A 28 6.79 4.43 16.19
N ARG A 29 7.30 5.66 15.93
CA ARG A 29 6.50 6.88 16.07
C ARG A 29 5.44 7.00 14.99
N LEU A 30 5.81 6.71 13.75
CA LEU A 30 4.88 6.78 12.63
C LEU A 30 3.72 5.80 12.78
N VAL A 31 3.99 4.54 13.13
CA VAL A 31 2.96 3.50 13.36
C VAL A 31 2.03 3.89 14.51
N SER A 32 2.57 4.44 15.62
CA SER A 32 1.74 4.93 16.73
C SER A 32 0.79 6.03 16.26
N LEU A 33 1.31 7.02 15.54
CA LEU A 33 0.53 8.12 14.99
C LEU A 33 -0.56 7.64 14.03
N MET A 34 -0.23 6.75 13.11
CA MET A 34 -1.19 6.16 12.18
C MET A 34 -2.30 5.38 12.91
N ALA A 35 -1.92 4.54 13.89
CA ALA A 35 -2.86 3.72 14.65
C ALA A 35 -3.81 4.57 15.50
N GLU A 36 -3.34 5.64 16.12
CA GLU A 36 -4.15 6.59 16.92
C GLU A 36 -5.26 7.24 16.06
N HIS A 37 -5.02 7.40 14.76
CA HIS A 37 -5.95 8.00 13.81
C HIS A 37 -6.70 6.97 12.92
N GLY A 38 -6.56 5.68 13.20
CA GLY A 38 -7.20 4.62 12.42
C GLY A 38 -6.71 4.50 10.97
N ILE A 39 -5.53 5.03 10.67
CA ILE A 39 -4.91 4.96 9.35
C ILE A 39 -4.08 3.68 9.24
N LYS A 40 -4.27 2.94 8.17
CA LYS A 40 -3.47 1.76 7.83
C LYS A 40 -2.41 2.09 6.79
N GLY A 41 -1.37 1.27 6.75
CA GLY A 41 -0.31 1.37 5.75
C GLY A 41 0.50 0.11 5.61
N THR A 42 1.45 0.16 4.71
CA THR A 42 2.33 -0.94 4.32
C THR A 42 3.77 -0.56 4.65
N PHE A 43 4.49 -1.46 5.30
CA PHE A 43 5.90 -1.27 5.61
C PHE A 43 6.74 -2.28 4.83
N ASN A 44 7.61 -1.77 3.97
CA ASN A 44 8.44 -2.57 3.08
C ASN A 44 9.79 -2.84 3.75
N ILE A 45 10.04 -4.11 4.08
CA ILE A 45 11.12 -4.51 4.99
C ILE A 45 12.21 -5.29 4.25
N ASN A 46 13.47 -4.97 4.55
CA ASN A 46 14.63 -5.74 4.13
C ASN A 46 14.97 -6.76 5.22
N SER A 47 14.52 -7.99 5.10
CA SER A 47 14.67 -8.98 6.17
C SER A 47 16.12 -9.44 6.39
N GLY A 48 17.03 -9.12 5.49
CA GLY A 48 18.47 -9.37 5.64
C GLY A 48 19.26 -8.27 6.36
N LEU A 49 18.59 -7.15 6.72
CA LEU A 49 19.28 -5.96 7.23
C LEU A 49 18.84 -5.56 8.66
N TYR A 50 18.24 -6.47 9.40
CA TYR A 50 17.90 -6.18 10.80
C TYR A 50 19.16 -5.86 11.62
N ALA A 51 19.05 -4.90 12.53
CA ALA A 51 20.07 -4.70 13.55
C ALA A 51 20.12 -5.89 14.51
N GLU A 52 21.27 -6.12 15.13
CA GLU A 52 21.38 -7.08 16.22
C GLU A 52 20.54 -6.60 17.43
N GLU A 53 19.99 -7.54 18.21
CA GLU A 53 19.23 -7.17 19.41
C GLU A 53 20.12 -6.41 20.39
N GLY A 54 19.63 -5.26 20.87
CA GLY A 54 20.37 -4.41 21.78
C GLY A 54 21.38 -3.47 21.11
N THR A 55 21.37 -3.35 19.78
CA THR A 55 22.20 -2.36 19.09
C THR A 55 21.96 -0.97 19.63
N VAL A 56 23.04 -0.28 19.98
CA VAL A 56 23.04 1.12 20.39
C VAL A 56 23.71 1.94 19.30
N TYR A 57 22.94 2.78 18.63
CA TYR A 57 23.47 3.64 17.58
C TYR A 57 24.25 4.84 18.17
N ALA A 58 25.26 5.28 17.45
CA ALA A 58 26.01 6.48 17.85
C ALA A 58 25.08 7.72 17.80
N PRO A 59 25.31 8.71 18.69
CA PRO A 59 24.57 9.97 18.64
C PRO A 59 24.61 10.61 17.23
N GLY A 60 23.46 11.03 16.71
CA GLY A 60 23.33 11.64 15.39
C GLY A 60 23.21 10.65 14.22
N THR A 61 23.18 9.32 14.48
CA THR A 61 22.83 8.35 13.44
C THR A 61 21.36 8.48 13.10
N ILE A 62 21.02 8.86 11.88
CA ILE A 62 19.66 9.04 11.42
C ILE A 62 19.04 7.69 11.01
N HIS A 63 19.60 7.02 10.01
CA HIS A 63 19.08 5.74 9.52
C HIS A 63 19.43 4.61 10.49
N ARG A 64 18.48 4.21 11.32
CA ARG A 64 18.63 3.17 12.36
C ARG A 64 17.68 2.02 12.10
N ARG A 65 18.21 0.92 11.62
CA ARG A 65 17.45 -0.32 11.42
C ARG A 65 16.96 -0.88 12.75
N MET A 66 15.73 -1.37 12.79
CA MET A 66 15.22 -2.10 13.96
C MET A 66 15.80 -3.51 14.06
N SER A 67 15.84 -4.04 15.29
CA SER A 67 16.05 -5.46 15.47
C SER A 67 14.87 -6.28 14.96
N LYS A 68 15.11 -7.55 14.65
CA LYS A 68 14.02 -8.48 14.27
C LYS A 68 12.88 -8.50 15.29
N LYS A 69 13.23 -8.49 16.59
CA LYS A 69 12.28 -8.49 17.70
C LYS A 69 11.41 -7.24 17.74
N ASP A 70 11.99 -6.07 17.46
CA ASP A 70 11.22 -4.82 17.41
C ASP A 70 10.23 -4.84 16.24
N VAL A 71 10.68 -5.32 15.07
CA VAL A 71 9.86 -5.48 13.88
C VAL A 71 8.71 -6.46 14.12
N ASP A 72 8.95 -7.60 14.81
CA ASP A 72 7.92 -8.57 15.19
C ASP A 72 6.83 -7.95 16.08
N ALA A 73 7.21 -7.03 16.96
CA ALA A 73 6.31 -6.40 17.92
C ALA A 73 5.53 -5.21 17.36
N LEU A 74 5.94 -4.65 16.22
CA LEU A 74 5.43 -3.35 15.76
C LEU A 74 4.29 -3.45 14.75
N TYR A 75 4.55 -3.96 13.54
CA TYR A 75 3.68 -3.72 12.38
C TYR A 75 2.38 -4.52 12.42
N ILE A 76 2.48 -5.85 12.48
CA ILE A 76 1.29 -6.73 12.44
C ILE A 76 0.36 -6.50 13.64
N PRO A 77 0.87 -6.36 14.90
CA PRO A 77 0.00 -6.05 16.03
C PRO A 77 -0.72 -4.70 15.90
N ALA A 78 -0.15 -3.74 15.18
CA ALA A 78 -0.77 -2.45 14.89
C ALA A 78 -1.73 -2.46 13.68
N GLY A 79 -1.92 -3.62 13.03
CA GLY A 79 -2.80 -3.76 11.85
C GLY A 79 -2.19 -3.25 10.54
N MET A 80 -0.87 -3.09 10.50
CA MET A 80 -0.12 -2.69 9.30
C MET A 80 0.24 -3.90 8.45
N GLU A 81 0.40 -3.71 7.15
CA GLU A 81 0.94 -4.71 6.25
C GLU A 81 2.46 -4.71 6.29
N VAL A 82 3.05 -5.91 6.24
CA VAL A 82 4.48 -6.10 5.97
C VAL A 82 4.65 -6.59 4.54
N ALA A 83 5.47 -5.89 3.77
CA ALA A 83 5.80 -6.18 2.38
C ALA A 83 7.32 -6.28 2.19
N ALA A 84 7.76 -6.85 1.06
CA ALA A 84 9.18 -7.06 0.76
C ALA A 84 9.85 -5.78 0.24
N HIS A 85 11.16 -5.67 0.45
CA HIS A 85 11.98 -4.58 -0.08
C HIS A 85 13.36 -5.03 -0.59
N GLY A 86 13.46 -6.31 -1.00
CA GLY A 86 14.73 -6.97 -1.31
C GLY A 86 15.52 -7.31 -0.05
N TYR A 87 16.11 -8.51 -0.04
CA TYR A 87 16.73 -9.06 1.17
C TYR A 87 17.85 -8.16 1.73
N THR A 88 18.72 -7.63 0.85
CA THR A 88 19.86 -6.76 1.20
C THR A 88 19.80 -5.38 0.55
N HIS A 89 18.63 -4.97 0.04
CA HIS A 89 18.41 -3.66 -0.58
C HIS A 89 19.34 -3.35 -1.76
N PRO A 90 19.55 -4.25 -2.74
CA PRO A 90 20.45 -4.00 -3.86
C PRO A 90 19.75 -3.25 -5.02
N TYR A 91 20.53 -2.82 -6.00
CA TYR A 91 20.02 -2.40 -7.31
C TYR A 91 19.57 -3.65 -8.08
N LEU A 92 18.28 -3.99 -7.98
CA LEU A 92 17.72 -5.24 -8.53
C LEU A 92 17.91 -5.37 -10.05
N ASP A 93 17.83 -4.26 -10.78
CA ASP A 93 17.97 -4.22 -12.25
C ASP A 93 19.42 -4.47 -12.73
N GLU A 94 20.40 -4.37 -11.84
CA GLU A 94 21.81 -4.65 -12.14
C GLU A 94 22.22 -6.09 -11.81
N LEU A 95 21.45 -6.81 -11.00
CA LEU A 95 21.80 -8.15 -10.56
C LEU A 95 21.69 -9.18 -11.71
N PRO A 96 22.61 -10.14 -11.79
CA PRO A 96 22.40 -11.36 -12.57
C PRO A 96 21.15 -12.12 -12.07
N LEU A 97 20.48 -12.84 -12.98
CA LEU A 97 19.20 -13.49 -12.69
C LEU A 97 19.21 -14.39 -11.42
N PRO A 98 20.24 -15.21 -11.16
CA PRO A 98 20.26 -16.04 -9.94
C PRO A 98 20.22 -15.20 -8.65
N GLN A 99 21.05 -14.13 -8.58
CA GLN A 99 21.12 -13.23 -7.42
C GLN A 99 19.83 -12.42 -7.29
N LEU A 100 19.26 -11.93 -8.41
CA LEU A 100 17.97 -11.25 -8.41
C LEU A 100 16.87 -12.14 -7.83
N SER A 101 16.81 -13.40 -8.26
CA SER A 101 15.83 -14.36 -7.76
C SER A 101 16.02 -14.66 -6.28
N GLU A 102 17.29 -14.80 -5.84
CA GLU A 102 17.64 -15.02 -4.43
C GLU A 102 17.19 -13.84 -3.56
N GLU A 103 17.49 -12.61 -3.95
CA GLU A 103 17.10 -11.39 -3.21
C GLU A 103 15.58 -11.31 -3.00
N ILE A 104 14.81 -11.58 -4.04
CA ILE A 104 13.34 -11.51 -3.97
C ILE A 104 12.78 -12.67 -3.14
N ILE A 105 13.16 -13.90 -3.45
CA ILE A 105 12.58 -15.11 -2.82
C ILE A 105 12.99 -15.20 -1.34
N LYS A 106 14.27 -14.91 -1.03
CA LYS A 106 14.78 -14.99 0.33
C LYS A 106 14.14 -13.96 1.25
N ASP A 107 13.94 -12.73 0.76
CA ASP A 107 13.25 -11.69 1.51
C ASP A 107 11.81 -12.10 1.82
N LYS A 108 11.06 -12.43 0.76
CA LYS A 108 9.67 -12.90 0.88
C LYS A 108 9.53 -14.07 1.84
N GLU A 109 10.33 -15.13 1.66
CA GLU A 109 10.29 -16.35 2.49
C GLU A 109 10.64 -16.04 3.95
N SER A 110 11.62 -15.16 4.19
CA SER A 110 12.03 -14.76 5.53
C SER A 110 10.91 -14.03 6.26
N LEU A 111 10.25 -13.08 5.60
CA LEU A 111 9.11 -12.34 6.15
C LEU A 111 7.90 -13.25 6.37
N GLU A 112 7.58 -14.14 5.41
CA GLU A 112 6.49 -15.10 5.55
C GLU A 112 6.67 -16.04 6.75
N ARG A 113 7.88 -16.56 6.94
CA ARG A 113 8.20 -17.40 8.10
C ARG A 113 8.16 -16.61 9.41
N GLN A 114 8.62 -15.37 9.38
CA GLN A 114 8.70 -14.51 10.56
C GLN A 114 7.31 -14.17 11.09
N PHE A 115 6.40 -13.77 10.23
CA PHE A 115 5.08 -13.27 10.60
C PHE A 115 3.95 -14.30 10.45
N GLY A 116 4.19 -15.42 9.80
CA GLY A 116 3.14 -16.43 9.52
C GLY A 116 2.07 -15.93 8.54
N ILE A 117 2.42 -15.04 7.61
CA ILE A 117 1.53 -14.40 6.63
C ILE A 117 1.94 -14.75 5.21
N PHE A 118 1.12 -14.37 4.23
CA PHE A 118 1.51 -14.33 2.82
C PHE A 118 2.03 -12.93 2.47
N VAL A 119 3.29 -12.84 2.05
CA VAL A 119 3.87 -11.59 1.55
C VAL A 119 3.65 -11.52 0.04
N ARG A 120 2.77 -10.64 -0.39
CA ARG A 120 2.35 -10.49 -1.80
C ARG A 120 2.67 -9.11 -2.38
N GLY A 121 3.18 -8.21 -1.55
CA GLY A 121 3.54 -6.86 -1.89
C GLY A 121 5.02 -6.59 -1.80
N MET A 122 5.47 -5.55 -2.51
CA MET A 122 6.85 -5.11 -2.52
C MET A 122 6.96 -3.61 -2.82
N ALA A 123 8.09 -2.98 -2.41
CA ALA A 123 8.57 -1.75 -3.01
C ALA A 123 9.94 -2.00 -3.65
N TYR A 124 10.22 -1.36 -4.78
CA TYR A 124 11.52 -1.50 -5.46
C TYR A 124 12.60 -0.73 -4.71
N PRO A 125 13.70 -1.37 -4.25
CA PRO A 125 14.87 -0.67 -3.73
C PRO A 125 15.33 0.42 -4.69
N TYR A 126 15.51 1.65 -4.16
CA TYR A 126 15.86 2.84 -4.96
C TYR A 126 14.87 3.18 -6.09
N GLY A 127 13.69 2.57 -6.13
CA GLY A 127 12.73 2.69 -7.23
C GLY A 127 13.22 2.09 -8.55
N ARG A 128 14.31 1.30 -8.55
CA ARG A 128 14.93 0.76 -9.78
C ARG A 128 14.40 -0.61 -10.14
N TYR A 129 13.93 -0.74 -11.36
CA TYR A 129 13.42 -1.98 -11.94
C TYR A 129 13.56 -1.98 -13.46
N ASN A 130 13.39 -3.15 -14.05
CA ASN A 130 13.23 -3.37 -15.50
C ASN A 130 12.28 -4.55 -15.72
N ASP A 131 11.97 -4.89 -16.97
CA ASP A 131 11.00 -5.97 -17.26
C ASP A 131 11.43 -7.32 -16.69
N ARG A 132 12.74 -7.61 -16.66
CA ARG A 132 13.28 -8.83 -16.05
C ARG A 132 12.99 -8.88 -14.54
N VAL A 133 13.14 -7.78 -13.82
CA VAL A 133 12.80 -7.68 -12.39
C VAL A 133 11.30 -7.91 -12.19
N VAL A 134 10.47 -7.27 -13.00
CA VAL A 134 9.00 -7.44 -12.98
C VAL A 134 8.60 -8.90 -13.22
N ASP A 135 9.24 -9.59 -14.16
CA ASP A 135 8.97 -11.01 -14.41
C ASP A 135 9.37 -11.89 -13.22
N VAL A 136 10.50 -11.61 -12.57
CA VAL A 136 10.93 -12.38 -11.40
C VAL A 136 9.95 -12.18 -10.23
N ILE A 137 9.58 -10.95 -9.90
CA ILE A 137 8.65 -10.70 -8.78
C ILE A 137 7.26 -11.29 -9.04
N ARG A 138 6.77 -11.20 -10.30
CA ARG A 138 5.50 -11.84 -10.71
C ARG A 138 5.55 -13.35 -10.50
N ASN A 139 6.63 -14.01 -10.94
CA ASN A 139 6.81 -15.44 -10.77
C ASN A 139 7.03 -15.86 -9.31
N ALA A 140 7.53 -14.97 -8.46
CA ALA A 140 7.61 -15.16 -7.01
C ALA A 140 6.27 -14.98 -6.29
N GLY A 141 5.19 -14.61 -7.00
CA GLY A 141 3.85 -14.42 -6.43
C GLY A 141 3.65 -13.03 -5.80
N ILE A 142 4.49 -12.06 -6.10
CA ILE A 142 4.27 -10.65 -5.79
C ILE A 142 3.20 -10.11 -6.75
N VAL A 143 2.19 -9.46 -6.23
CA VAL A 143 1.04 -8.97 -7.00
C VAL A 143 1.04 -7.46 -7.18
N TYR A 144 1.75 -6.72 -6.33
CA TYR A 144 2.00 -5.30 -6.53
C TYR A 144 3.44 -4.94 -6.14
N SER A 145 3.99 -3.91 -6.78
CA SER A 145 5.28 -3.34 -6.40
C SER A 145 5.30 -1.83 -6.63
N ARG A 146 5.52 -1.06 -5.55
CA ARG A 146 5.58 0.39 -5.61
C ARG A 146 6.88 0.85 -6.26
N THR A 147 6.73 1.83 -7.13
CA THR A 147 7.82 2.62 -7.74
C THR A 147 8.02 3.93 -6.98
N VAL A 148 8.97 4.76 -7.42
CA VAL A 148 9.16 6.14 -6.92
C VAL A 148 8.52 7.19 -7.85
N ILE A 149 7.70 6.75 -8.80
CA ILE A 149 7.02 7.64 -9.75
C ILE A 149 5.90 8.38 -9.00
N THR A 150 5.93 9.70 -9.08
CA THR A 150 4.91 10.60 -8.55
C THR A 150 3.94 10.99 -9.67
N THR A 151 2.63 10.84 -9.45
CA THR A 151 1.59 11.21 -10.41
C THR A 151 0.96 12.56 -10.10
N GLU A 152 0.90 12.93 -8.83
CA GLU A 152 0.11 14.06 -8.29
C GLU A 152 -1.37 14.00 -8.69
N ASP A 153 -1.88 12.81 -8.93
CA ASP A 153 -3.30 12.54 -9.14
C ASP A 153 -3.78 11.37 -8.26
N PHE A 154 -5.05 11.04 -8.34
CA PHE A 154 -5.70 10.05 -7.50
C PHE A 154 -6.25 8.86 -8.30
N ASP A 155 -5.94 8.75 -9.58
CA ASP A 155 -6.37 7.64 -10.39
C ASP A 155 -5.67 6.34 -9.96
N ILE A 156 -6.44 5.27 -9.89
CA ILE A 156 -5.92 3.95 -9.54
C ILE A 156 -5.23 3.37 -10.77
N ALA A 157 -3.94 3.11 -10.67
CA ALA A 157 -3.15 2.56 -11.76
C ALA A 157 -3.58 1.12 -12.13
N ASP A 158 -3.49 0.79 -13.40
CA ASP A 158 -3.79 -0.57 -13.89
C ASP A 158 -2.62 -1.55 -13.69
N ASP A 159 -1.38 -1.08 -13.82
CA ASP A 159 -0.17 -1.91 -13.65
C ASP A 159 0.31 -1.90 -12.19
N TRP A 160 -0.20 -2.84 -11.42
CA TRP A 160 0.15 -2.98 -10.01
C TRP A 160 1.59 -3.44 -9.77
N LEU A 161 2.26 -4.04 -10.75
CA LEU A 161 3.68 -4.37 -10.64
C LEU A 161 4.60 -3.19 -10.98
N ARG A 162 4.03 -2.06 -11.41
CA ARG A 162 4.72 -0.78 -11.61
C ARG A 162 3.89 0.34 -10.99
N LEU A 163 3.45 0.13 -9.74
CA LEU A 163 2.49 0.98 -9.05
C LEU A 163 3.12 2.34 -8.71
N PRO A 164 2.66 3.45 -9.32
CA PRO A 164 3.09 4.78 -8.92
C PRO A 164 2.39 5.21 -7.63
N ALA A 165 2.91 6.25 -7.00
CA ALA A 165 2.28 6.90 -5.85
C ALA A 165 1.70 8.26 -6.24
N THR A 166 0.73 8.76 -5.46
CA THR A 166 0.30 10.16 -5.57
C THR A 166 1.49 11.07 -5.36
N CYS A 167 2.21 10.91 -4.25
CA CYS A 167 3.44 11.65 -4.00
C CYS A 167 4.30 11.02 -2.89
N HIS A 168 5.55 11.47 -2.80
CA HIS A 168 6.42 11.33 -1.63
C HIS A 168 5.99 12.31 -0.54
N HIS A 169 6.24 12.03 0.72
CA HIS A 169 5.85 12.92 1.82
C HIS A 169 6.59 14.29 1.81
N ASP A 170 7.75 14.37 1.13
CA ASP A 170 8.47 15.63 0.92
C ASP A 170 7.96 16.44 -0.29
N ASN A 171 6.92 15.98 -0.96
CA ASN A 171 6.37 16.72 -2.09
C ASN A 171 5.85 18.09 -1.59
N PRO A 172 6.28 19.22 -2.19
CA PRO A 172 5.86 20.55 -1.76
C PRO A 172 4.35 20.78 -1.88
N ARG A 173 3.65 19.97 -2.69
CA ARG A 173 2.20 20.03 -2.85
C ARG A 173 1.44 19.05 -1.94
N LEU A 174 2.11 18.35 -1.01
CA LEU A 174 1.47 17.31 -0.20
C LEU A 174 0.16 17.78 0.44
N MET A 175 0.18 18.92 1.11
CA MET A 175 -1.02 19.43 1.80
C MET A 175 -2.09 19.94 0.84
N GLU A 176 -1.69 20.54 -0.29
CA GLU A 176 -2.63 20.91 -1.38
C GLU A 176 -3.33 19.67 -1.93
N LEU A 177 -2.58 18.60 -2.25
CA LEU A 177 -3.13 17.33 -2.73
C LEU A 177 -4.03 16.65 -1.68
N ALA A 178 -3.66 16.72 -0.40
CA ALA A 178 -4.49 16.20 0.69
C ALA A 178 -5.84 16.92 0.78
N ASP A 179 -5.83 18.25 0.71
CA ASP A 179 -7.04 19.08 0.72
C ASP A 179 -7.90 18.80 -0.53
N GLU A 180 -7.30 18.73 -1.72
CA GLU A 180 -7.98 18.39 -2.98
C GLU A 180 -8.64 17.00 -2.89
N PHE A 181 -7.95 16.00 -2.37
CA PHE A 181 -8.46 14.65 -2.21
C PHE A 181 -9.62 14.58 -1.23
N VAL A 182 -9.50 15.23 -0.08
CA VAL A 182 -10.57 15.26 0.94
C VAL A 182 -11.80 16.00 0.42
N ALA A 183 -11.62 17.15 -0.22
CA ALA A 183 -12.72 17.97 -0.74
C ALA A 183 -13.39 17.38 -2.00
N GLY A 184 -12.69 16.51 -2.74
CA GLY A 184 -13.18 15.95 -4.00
C GLY A 184 -14.44 15.11 -3.83
N ASP A 185 -15.43 15.31 -4.70
CA ASP A 185 -16.64 14.49 -4.81
C ASP A 185 -16.52 13.54 -6.02
N TYR A 186 -16.23 12.27 -5.76
CA TYR A 186 -16.08 11.23 -6.78
C TYR A 186 -17.30 10.30 -6.88
N THR A 187 -18.46 10.74 -6.39
CA THR A 187 -19.68 9.93 -6.35
C THR A 187 -20.12 9.44 -7.73
N ASN A 188 -19.89 10.21 -8.78
CA ASN A 188 -20.26 9.88 -10.16
C ASN A 188 -19.03 9.59 -11.06
N GLU A 189 -17.87 9.33 -10.47
CA GLU A 189 -16.63 9.01 -11.14
C GLU A 189 -16.12 7.62 -10.70
N GLN A 190 -15.03 7.14 -11.29
CA GLN A 190 -14.31 5.99 -10.75
C GLN A 190 -13.72 6.32 -9.38
N ALA A 191 -13.65 5.31 -8.52
CA ALA A 191 -13.06 5.47 -7.20
C ALA A 191 -11.60 5.95 -7.30
N LYS A 192 -11.17 6.74 -6.34
CA LYS A 192 -9.84 7.37 -6.28
C LYS A 192 -9.02 6.82 -5.13
N MET A 193 -7.70 6.93 -5.25
CA MET A 193 -6.75 6.49 -4.22
C MET A 193 -5.69 7.55 -3.99
N PHE A 194 -5.53 7.98 -2.74
CA PHE A 194 -4.34 8.71 -2.32
C PHE A 194 -3.29 7.71 -1.85
N TYR A 195 -2.14 7.70 -2.49
CA TYR A 195 -1.03 6.84 -2.15
C TYR A 195 0.19 7.69 -1.74
N LEU A 196 0.45 7.79 -0.44
CA LEU A 196 1.61 8.48 0.11
C LEU A 196 2.75 7.48 0.37
N TRP A 197 4.00 7.89 0.10
CA TRP A 197 5.16 7.06 0.44
C TRP A 197 6.33 7.88 0.98
N GLY A 198 7.30 7.21 1.58
CA GLY A 198 8.54 7.80 2.09
C GLY A 198 9.33 6.87 3.01
N HIS A 199 10.23 7.46 3.77
CA HIS A 199 11.01 6.78 4.81
C HIS A 199 10.83 7.55 6.13
N ALA A 200 10.48 6.87 7.21
CA ALA A 200 10.19 7.57 8.47
C ALA A 200 11.42 8.25 9.08
N TYR A 201 12.63 7.82 8.75
CA TYR A 201 13.85 8.47 9.22
C TYR A 201 14.04 9.88 8.64
N GLU A 202 13.47 10.19 7.49
CA GLU A 202 13.56 11.51 6.83
C GLU A 202 12.90 12.62 7.68
N PHE A 203 11.84 12.28 8.43
CA PHE A 203 11.23 13.23 9.37
C PHE A 203 12.18 13.66 10.51
N GLU A 204 13.03 12.74 10.97
CA GLU A 204 14.06 13.07 11.95
C GLU A 204 15.24 13.82 11.30
N GLU A 205 15.65 13.40 10.11
CA GLU A 205 16.73 14.04 9.35
C GLU A 205 16.43 15.51 9.04
N HIS A 206 15.19 15.81 8.66
CA HIS A 206 14.76 17.15 8.29
C HIS A 206 14.12 17.93 9.45
N ASP A 207 14.02 17.34 10.65
CA ASP A 207 13.33 17.90 11.83
C ASP A 207 11.91 18.41 11.50
N ASN A 208 11.14 17.59 10.74
CA ASN A 208 9.86 18.00 10.16
C ASN A 208 8.71 17.00 10.40
N TRP A 209 8.66 16.34 11.54
CA TRP A 209 7.56 15.42 11.91
C TRP A 209 6.16 16.04 11.77
N ASN A 210 6.06 17.37 11.90
CA ASN A 210 4.80 18.07 11.69
C ASN A 210 4.21 17.87 10.28
N VAL A 211 5.03 17.57 9.28
CA VAL A 211 4.54 17.29 7.90
C VAL A 211 3.58 16.10 7.89
N ILE A 212 3.98 14.98 8.51
CA ILE A 212 3.12 13.80 8.54
C ILE A 212 2.00 13.93 9.57
N GLU A 213 2.19 14.65 10.67
CA GLU A 213 1.17 14.95 11.67
C GLU A 213 0.05 15.80 11.07
N ASP A 214 0.39 16.86 10.34
CA ASP A 214 -0.58 17.72 9.64
C ASP A 214 -1.33 16.95 8.54
N PHE A 215 -0.61 16.13 7.75
CA PHE A 215 -1.22 15.29 6.74
C PHE A 215 -2.24 14.31 7.35
N ILE A 216 -1.84 13.56 8.37
CA ILE A 216 -2.71 12.59 9.05
C ILE A 216 -3.94 13.29 9.64
N SER A 217 -3.76 14.45 10.29
CA SER A 217 -4.86 15.26 10.83
C SER A 217 -5.86 15.68 9.75
N THR A 218 -5.36 16.03 8.55
CA THR A 218 -6.19 16.47 7.43
C THR A 218 -7.02 15.32 6.85
N VAL A 219 -6.41 14.14 6.68
CA VAL A 219 -7.04 13.03 5.95
C VAL A 219 -7.77 12.02 6.84
N SER A 220 -7.57 12.04 8.18
CA SER A 220 -8.21 11.09 9.08
C SER A 220 -9.69 11.40 9.34
N GLU A 221 -10.42 10.43 9.88
CA GLU A 221 -11.82 10.56 10.31
C GLU A 221 -12.78 11.02 9.19
N LYS A 222 -12.51 10.68 7.93
CA LYS A 222 -13.41 10.96 6.80
C LYS A 222 -14.27 9.73 6.51
N GLU A 223 -15.60 9.90 6.53
CA GLU A 223 -16.54 8.80 6.34
C GLU A 223 -16.47 8.17 4.95
N ASP A 224 -16.06 8.94 3.94
CA ASP A 224 -15.99 8.54 2.53
C ASP A 224 -14.62 7.98 2.10
N ILE A 225 -13.65 7.87 3.03
CA ILE A 225 -12.32 7.31 2.79
C ILE A 225 -12.20 5.91 3.39
N PHE A 226 -11.75 4.95 2.58
CA PHE A 226 -11.35 3.61 2.99
C PHE A 226 -9.86 3.62 3.34
N TYR A 227 -9.55 3.57 4.65
CA TYR A 227 -8.17 3.48 5.15
C TYR A 227 -7.73 2.03 5.09
N ALA A 228 -6.78 1.72 4.23
CA ALA A 228 -6.41 0.34 3.95
C ALA A 228 -4.93 0.20 3.62
N THR A 229 -4.42 -1.01 3.77
CA THR A 229 -3.08 -1.38 3.30
C THR A 229 -3.10 -1.58 1.78
N ASN A 230 -1.92 -1.61 1.16
CA ASN A 230 -1.82 -1.83 -0.28
C ASN A 230 -2.47 -3.14 -0.71
N ILE A 231 -2.25 -4.22 0.04
CA ILE A 231 -2.81 -5.52 -0.31
C ILE A 231 -4.34 -5.57 -0.13
N GLU A 232 -4.89 -4.89 0.88
CA GLU A 232 -6.35 -4.80 1.06
C GLU A 232 -7.01 -4.07 -0.12
N ILE A 233 -6.40 -2.98 -0.62
CA ILE A 233 -6.89 -2.26 -1.80
C ILE A 233 -6.77 -3.13 -3.05
N TYR A 234 -5.62 -3.76 -3.26
CA TYR A 234 -5.40 -4.68 -4.38
C TYR A 234 -6.45 -5.79 -4.42
N ASP A 235 -6.63 -6.50 -3.31
CA ASP A 235 -7.55 -7.63 -3.23
C ASP A 235 -9.00 -7.19 -3.46
N TYR A 236 -9.39 -6.02 -2.94
CA TYR A 236 -10.73 -5.49 -3.16
C TYR A 236 -10.99 -5.13 -4.62
N ILE A 237 -10.06 -4.45 -5.27
CA ILE A 237 -10.18 -4.06 -6.69
C ILE A 237 -10.24 -5.31 -7.57
N HIS A 238 -9.44 -6.33 -7.26
CA HIS A 238 -9.45 -7.57 -8.03
C HIS A 238 -10.74 -8.37 -7.80
N ALA A 239 -11.27 -8.39 -6.58
CA ALA A 239 -12.57 -9.00 -6.31
C ALA A 239 -13.71 -8.28 -7.07
N PHE A 240 -13.67 -6.94 -7.17
CA PHE A 240 -14.61 -6.20 -8.00
C PHE A 240 -14.51 -6.59 -9.49
N LYS A 241 -13.29 -6.75 -10.03
CA LYS A 241 -13.05 -7.16 -11.43
C LYS A 241 -13.57 -8.56 -11.75
N GLU A 242 -13.76 -9.43 -10.76
CA GLU A 242 -14.34 -10.77 -10.89
C GLU A 242 -15.88 -10.79 -10.95
N LEU A 243 -16.56 -9.66 -10.69
CA LEU A 243 -18.02 -9.58 -10.80
C LEU A 243 -18.46 -9.95 -12.22
N ARG A 244 -19.53 -10.75 -12.29
CA ARG A 244 -20.11 -11.23 -13.55
C ARG A 244 -21.49 -10.62 -13.74
N PHE A 245 -21.70 -10.09 -14.92
CA PHE A 245 -22.98 -9.51 -15.31
C PHE A 245 -23.56 -10.30 -16.50
N ASN A 246 -24.88 -10.46 -16.51
CA ASN A 246 -25.55 -10.95 -17.71
C ASN A 246 -25.53 -9.92 -18.83
N THR A 247 -25.92 -10.31 -20.05
CA THR A 247 -25.77 -9.49 -21.25
C THR A 247 -26.54 -8.16 -21.18
N ASP A 248 -27.67 -8.11 -20.51
CA ASP A 248 -28.51 -6.90 -20.37
C ASP A 248 -28.27 -6.15 -19.06
N MET A 249 -27.26 -6.55 -18.29
CA MET A 249 -26.84 -5.90 -17.03
C MET A 249 -27.95 -5.84 -15.98
N THR A 250 -28.87 -6.82 -15.98
CA THR A 250 -29.97 -6.90 -14.99
C THR A 250 -29.68 -7.85 -13.84
N VAL A 251 -28.64 -8.68 -13.96
CA VAL A 251 -28.21 -9.64 -12.95
C VAL A 251 -26.70 -9.54 -12.74
N CYS A 252 -26.28 -9.48 -11.48
CA CYS A 252 -24.89 -9.51 -11.04
C CYS A 252 -24.62 -10.74 -10.18
N GLN A 253 -23.50 -11.41 -10.42
CA GLN A 253 -22.95 -12.49 -9.60
C GLN A 253 -21.60 -12.09 -9.03
N ASN A 254 -21.41 -12.25 -7.74
CA ASN A 254 -20.13 -12.14 -7.06
C ASN A 254 -19.56 -13.56 -6.76
N PRO A 255 -18.55 -14.03 -7.51
CA PRO A 255 -17.97 -15.34 -7.27
C PRO A 255 -16.91 -15.34 -6.17
N THR A 256 -16.60 -14.19 -5.57
CA THR A 256 -15.50 -14.01 -4.62
C THR A 256 -15.97 -14.25 -3.17
N SER A 257 -15.00 -14.22 -2.25
CA SER A 257 -15.24 -14.30 -0.79
C SER A 257 -15.41 -12.92 -0.12
N THR A 258 -15.43 -11.83 -0.90
CA THR A 258 -15.47 -10.45 -0.42
C THR A 258 -16.80 -9.79 -0.81
N ASP A 259 -17.44 -9.10 0.13
CA ASP A 259 -18.60 -8.24 -0.20
C ASP A 259 -18.15 -7.07 -1.07
N ILE A 260 -18.84 -6.83 -2.18
CA ILE A 260 -18.48 -5.79 -3.15
C ILE A 260 -19.56 -4.72 -3.23
N CYS A 261 -19.12 -3.46 -3.19
CA CYS A 261 -19.93 -2.29 -3.44
C CYS A 261 -19.65 -1.72 -4.83
N PHE A 262 -20.69 -1.27 -5.52
CA PHE A 262 -20.54 -0.62 -6.81
C PHE A 262 -21.72 0.32 -7.08
N ARG A 263 -21.54 1.25 -8.02
CA ARG A 263 -22.60 2.12 -8.52
C ARG A 263 -22.86 1.79 -9.98
N TYR A 264 -24.14 1.62 -10.31
CA TYR A 264 -24.57 1.37 -11.68
C TYR A 264 -25.83 2.17 -12.00
N GLU A 265 -25.84 2.88 -13.14
CA GLU A 265 -26.95 3.74 -13.57
C GLU A 265 -27.43 4.70 -12.45
N GLY A 266 -26.47 5.25 -11.68
CA GLY A 266 -26.75 6.21 -10.62
C GLY A 266 -27.28 5.63 -9.31
N LYS A 267 -27.39 4.29 -9.20
CA LYS A 267 -27.80 3.59 -7.97
C LYS A 267 -26.63 2.84 -7.35
N ASP A 268 -26.60 2.83 -6.03
CA ASP A 268 -25.59 2.10 -5.26
C ASP A 268 -26.08 0.69 -4.94
N TYR A 269 -25.19 -0.27 -5.09
CA TYR A 269 -25.42 -1.69 -4.85
C TYR A 269 -24.33 -2.26 -3.93
N LYS A 270 -24.75 -3.22 -3.12
CA LYS A 270 -23.86 -4.09 -2.37
C LYS A 270 -24.23 -5.54 -2.66
N ILE A 271 -23.27 -6.36 -3.11
CA ILE A 271 -23.44 -7.78 -3.34
C ILE A 271 -22.53 -8.58 -2.39
N GLY A 272 -23.11 -9.46 -1.60
CA GLY A 272 -22.38 -10.30 -0.67
C GLY A 272 -21.52 -11.36 -1.37
N ALA A 273 -20.54 -11.89 -0.65
CA ALA A 273 -19.69 -12.98 -1.08
C ALA A 273 -20.51 -14.18 -1.56
N GLY A 274 -20.19 -14.71 -2.73
CA GLY A 274 -20.85 -15.87 -3.34
C GLY A 274 -22.29 -15.64 -3.81
N GLN A 275 -22.82 -14.43 -3.72
CA GLN A 275 -24.24 -14.13 -4.05
C GLN A 275 -24.45 -13.83 -5.53
N THR A 276 -25.72 -13.98 -5.92
CA THR A 276 -26.27 -13.49 -7.20
C THR A 276 -27.50 -12.64 -6.88
N MET A 277 -27.61 -11.46 -7.53
CA MET A 277 -28.71 -10.53 -7.30
C MET A 277 -29.20 -9.89 -8.60
N ALA A 278 -30.45 -9.44 -8.63
CA ALA A 278 -30.96 -8.51 -9.65
C ALA A 278 -30.48 -7.08 -9.37
N ILE A 279 -30.19 -6.28 -10.40
CA ILE A 279 -29.71 -4.89 -10.32
C ILE A 279 -30.59 -3.94 -11.13
#